data_11daea753a8dc9d542db4a8c36beedd5
#
_entry.id   11daea753a8dc9d542db4a8c36beedd5
#
_cell.length_a   1.000
_cell.length_b   1.000
_cell.length_c   1.000
_cell.angle_alpha   90.00
_cell.angle_beta   90.00
_cell.angle_gamma   90.00
#
_symmetry.space_group_name_H-M   'P 1'
#
loop_
_entity.id
_entity.type
_entity.pdbx_description
1 polymer ?
#
loop_
_entity_poly.entity_id
_entity_poly.type
_entity_poly.pdbx_seq_one_letter_code
_entity_poly.pdbx_strand_id
1 'polypeptide(L)'
;MANSDVDDPSTMALSEAESAYVAHFRAQVKQFGWVVSKAPDDWYEGMETASANGRCLAWADVCVDDCVLLTVGAYFDGVTTTVGSLDSQTFDLRREDSRLSTTTFSGTLKEQAALAACWIDDVLRRGIRRREWSNTAKEYSFADDGTQLVHSGSRQDRAGRPTRDTVIAGQAPGRD
;
A
#
# COMPACT_ATOMS: atom_id res chain seq x y z
N MET A 1 30.13 0.82 36.74
CA MET A 1 28.85 1.27 36.17
C MET A 1 28.82 0.71 34.76
N ALA A 2 28.13 -0.41 34.56
CA ALA A 2 27.97 -1.03 33.27
C ALA A 2 26.76 -0.38 32.57
N ASN A 3 26.99 0.32 31.47
CA ASN A 3 25.92 0.70 30.57
C ASN A 3 25.37 -0.60 29.97
N SER A 4 24.19 -0.98 30.36
CA SER A 4 23.37 -1.91 29.61
C SER A 4 22.90 -1.15 28.37
N ASP A 5 23.55 -1.42 27.22
CA ASP A 5 22.95 -1.17 25.92
C ASP A 5 21.62 -1.94 25.92
N VAL A 6 20.54 -1.20 26.10
CA VAL A 6 19.21 -1.70 25.81
C VAL A 6 19.20 -1.84 24.29
N ASP A 7 19.31 -3.07 23.79
CA ASP A 7 19.07 -3.39 22.39
C ASP A 7 17.72 -2.78 22.04
N ASP A 8 17.73 -1.74 21.21
CA ASP A 8 16.53 -1.12 20.68
C ASP A 8 15.86 -2.18 19.78
N PRO A 9 14.68 -2.71 20.16
CA PRO A 9 14.02 -3.75 19.36
C PRO A 9 13.57 -3.25 17.97
N SER A 10 13.83 -1.97 17.65
CA SER A 10 13.36 -1.33 16.41
C SER A 10 14.18 -1.67 15.15
N THR A 11 15.26 -2.45 15.23
CA THR A 11 16.10 -2.81 14.08
C THR A 11 16.34 -4.32 13.97
N MET A 12 15.29 -5.14 13.96
CA MET A 12 15.47 -6.56 13.62
C MET A 12 15.91 -6.68 12.14
N ALA A 13 17.14 -7.08 11.92
CA ALA A 13 17.66 -7.36 10.60
C ALA A 13 16.75 -8.34 9.84
N LEU A 14 16.61 -8.13 8.52
CA LEU A 14 15.89 -9.07 7.67
C LEU A 14 16.58 -10.43 7.68
N SER A 15 15.81 -11.50 7.75
CA SER A 15 16.30 -12.84 7.52
C SER A 15 16.81 -12.99 6.07
N GLU A 16 17.55 -14.06 5.78
CA GLU A 16 18.01 -14.35 4.43
C GLU A 16 16.83 -14.47 3.44
N ALA A 17 15.75 -15.13 3.85
CA ALA A 17 14.54 -15.28 3.03
C ALA A 17 13.84 -13.94 2.78
N GLU A 18 13.70 -13.10 3.80
CA GLU A 18 13.12 -11.76 3.66
C GLU A 18 13.98 -10.85 2.77
N SER A 19 15.30 -10.91 2.93
CA SER A 19 16.25 -10.17 2.09
C SER A 19 16.17 -10.61 0.61
N ALA A 20 16.08 -11.91 0.37
CA ALA A 20 15.90 -12.46 -0.97
C ALA A 20 14.54 -12.05 -1.57
N TYR A 21 13.46 -12.09 -0.77
CA TYR A 21 12.14 -11.64 -1.18
C TYR A 21 12.17 -10.17 -1.62
N VAL A 22 12.71 -9.27 -0.79
CA VAL A 22 12.83 -7.84 -1.09
C VAL A 22 13.63 -7.60 -2.37
N ALA A 23 14.73 -8.33 -2.57
CA ALA A 23 15.53 -8.23 -3.80
C ALA A 23 14.73 -8.63 -5.05
N HIS A 24 13.93 -9.70 -4.99
CA HIS A 24 13.06 -10.13 -6.08
C HIS A 24 11.94 -9.13 -6.34
N PHE A 25 11.31 -8.63 -5.28
CA PHE A 25 10.27 -7.60 -5.37
C PHE A 25 10.78 -6.33 -6.06
N ARG A 26 11.94 -5.81 -5.65
CA ARG A 26 12.60 -4.65 -6.28
C ARG A 26 12.92 -4.88 -7.76
N ALA A 27 13.40 -6.07 -8.09
CA ALA A 27 13.71 -6.41 -9.48
C ALA A 27 12.46 -6.39 -10.36
N GLN A 28 11.30 -6.83 -9.83
CA GLN A 28 10.02 -6.80 -10.53
C GLN A 28 9.49 -5.37 -10.68
N VAL A 29 9.52 -4.59 -9.61
CA VAL A 29 9.05 -3.20 -9.60
C VAL A 29 9.82 -2.32 -10.60
N LYS A 30 11.14 -2.54 -10.76
CA LYS A 30 11.94 -1.86 -11.79
C LYS A 30 11.42 -2.10 -13.20
N GLN A 31 10.86 -3.28 -13.49
CA GLN A 31 10.29 -3.58 -14.81
C GLN A 31 9.03 -2.76 -15.12
N PHE A 32 8.32 -2.31 -14.09
CA PHE A 32 7.15 -1.44 -14.25
C PHE A 32 7.51 0.03 -14.49
N GLY A 33 8.79 0.38 -14.45
CA GLY A 33 9.28 1.74 -14.59
C GLY A 33 9.18 2.55 -13.29
N TRP A 34 9.00 1.88 -12.15
CA TRP A 34 9.01 2.56 -10.87
C TRP A 34 10.44 3.02 -10.57
N VAL A 35 10.58 4.32 -10.27
CA VAL A 35 11.88 4.90 -9.91
C VAL A 35 12.16 4.61 -8.44
N VAL A 36 12.68 3.43 -8.15
CA VAL A 36 13.07 2.99 -6.80
C VAL A 36 14.20 3.86 -6.21
N SER A 37 14.80 4.76 -6.99
CA SER A 37 16.03 5.45 -6.61
C SER A 37 15.85 6.87 -6.08
N LYS A 38 14.66 7.43 -6.03
CA LYS A 38 14.45 8.84 -5.64
C LYS A 38 13.66 9.07 -4.36
N ALA A 39 13.15 8.02 -3.77
CA ALA A 39 12.36 8.18 -2.58
C ALA A 39 12.95 7.39 -1.42
N PRO A 40 13.71 8.03 -0.55
CA PRO A 40 13.86 7.53 0.82
C PRO A 40 12.50 7.48 1.53
N ASP A 41 11.51 8.23 1.02
CA ASP A 41 10.28 8.53 1.75
C ASP A 41 9.04 7.74 1.28
N ASP A 42 9.06 7.15 0.07
CA ASP A 42 7.87 6.45 -0.48
C ASP A 42 7.96 4.91 -0.44
N TRP A 43 9.12 4.36 -0.12
CA TRP A 43 9.36 2.92 0.01
C TRP A 43 10.10 2.63 1.30
N TYR A 44 9.38 2.24 2.32
CA TYR A 44 9.98 1.76 3.56
C TYR A 44 10.27 0.28 3.44
N GLU A 45 11.56 -0.05 3.42
CA GLU A 45 12.07 -1.40 3.54
C GLU A 45 12.18 -1.75 5.01
N GLY A 46 11.54 -2.84 5.39
CA GLY A 46 11.73 -3.41 6.71
C GLY A 46 11.11 -2.60 7.84
N MET A 47 9.89 -2.10 7.68
CA MET A 47 9.14 -1.67 8.86
C MET A 47 8.76 -2.87 9.71
N GLU A 48 9.19 -2.79 10.95
CA GLU A 48 9.22 -3.83 11.96
C GLU A 48 7.88 -4.16 12.62
N THR A 49 6.80 -4.10 11.94
CA THR A 49 5.57 -4.68 12.47
C THR A 49 5.57 -6.18 12.20
N ALA A 50 6.30 -6.92 13.03
CA ALA A 50 6.09 -8.34 13.19
C ALA A 50 4.71 -8.53 13.81
N SER A 51 3.70 -8.72 12.99
CA SER A 51 2.37 -9.12 13.45
C SER A 51 2.28 -10.64 13.45
N ALA A 52 1.23 -11.19 14.06
CA ALA A 52 0.89 -12.61 13.98
C ALA A 52 0.70 -13.12 12.53
N ASN A 53 0.74 -12.23 11.55
CA ASN A 53 0.54 -12.48 10.14
C ASN A 53 1.83 -12.47 9.30
N GLY A 54 3.00 -12.34 9.94
CA GLY A 54 4.28 -12.19 9.27
C GLY A 54 4.80 -10.75 9.35
N ARG A 55 5.71 -10.40 8.44
CA ARG A 55 6.36 -9.09 8.38
C ARG A 55 5.95 -8.36 7.10
N CYS A 56 5.61 -7.07 7.23
CA CYS A 56 5.40 -6.21 6.07
C CYS A 56 6.75 -5.95 5.39
N LEU A 57 6.94 -6.45 4.18
CA LEU A 57 8.19 -6.31 3.43
C LEU A 57 8.10 -5.28 2.30
N ALA A 58 6.90 -4.89 1.91
CA ALA A 58 6.68 -3.86 0.89
C ALA A 58 5.32 -3.21 1.10
N TRP A 59 5.22 -1.91 0.88
CA TRP A 59 3.96 -1.19 0.89
C TRP A 59 3.99 0.03 -0.02
N ALA A 60 2.83 0.55 -0.36
CA ALA A 60 2.66 1.75 -1.17
C ALA A 60 1.36 2.47 -0.80
N ASP A 61 1.33 3.77 -1.06
CA ASP A 61 0.15 4.61 -0.85
C ASP A 61 -0.54 4.94 -2.18
N VAL A 62 -1.85 4.79 -2.19
CA VAL A 62 -2.72 5.37 -3.23
C VAL A 62 -3.01 6.80 -2.81
N CYS A 63 -2.41 7.77 -3.50
CA CYS A 63 -2.51 9.19 -3.16
C CYS A 63 -3.23 9.99 -4.24
N VAL A 64 -3.95 11.04 -3.82
CA VAL A 64 -4.49 12.09 -4.70
C VAL A 64 -4.35 13.44 -3.98
N ASP A 65 -3.79 14.45 -4.65
CA ASP A 65 -3.61 15.79 -4.11
C ASP A 65 -2.93 15.78 -2.72
N ASP A 66 -1.84 15.03 -2.57
CA ASP A 66 -1.07 14.82 -1.32
C ASP A 66 -1.88 14.19 -0.16
N CYS A 67 -3.01 13.58 -0.48
CA CYS A 67 -3.84 12.87 0.47
C CYS A 67 -3.72 11.36 0.26
N VAL A 68 -3.28 10.63 1.28
CA VAL A 68 -3.29 9.17 1.27
C VAL A 68 -4.74 8.67 1.37
N LEU A 69 -5.19 7.97 0.35
CA LEU A 69 -6.55 7.40 0.27
C LEU A 69 -6.58 5.96 0.78
N LEU A 70 -5.51 5.24 0.57
CA LEU A 70 -5.37 3.83 0.92
C LEU A 70 -3.89 3.45 0.97
N THR A 71 -3.48 2.75 2.00
CA THR A 71 -2.17 2.08 2.07
C THR A 71 -2.35 0.60 1.76
N VAL A 72 -1.51 0.05 0.89
CA VAL A 72 -1.51 -1.36 0.51
C VAL A 72 -0.14 -1.96 0.73
N GLY A 73 -0.07 -3.26 1.00
CA GLY A 73 1.23 -3.88 1.22
C GLY A 73 1.25 -5.39 1.10
N ALA A 74 2.45 -5.94 1.24
CA ALA A 74 2.76 -7.36 1.16
C ALA A 74 3.40 -7.85 2.46
N TYR A 75 2.73 -8.81 3.09
CA TYR A 75 3.17 -9.51 4.29
C TYR A 75 3.75 -10.87 3.92
N PHE A 76 4.95 -11.15 4.42
CA PHE A 76 5.61 -12.43 4.27
C PHE A 76 5.74 -13.11 5.64
N ASP A 77 5.26 -14.35 5.76
CA ASP A 77 5.27 -15.13 7.00
C ASP A 77 6.40 -16.20 7.06
N GLY A 78 7.30 -16.15 6.07
CA GLY A 78 8.37 -17.15 5.90
C GLY A 78 8.00 -18.27 4.91
N VAL A 79 6.73 -18.43 4.56
CA VAL A 79 6.20 -19.48 3.67
C VAL A 79 5.35 -18.91 2.54
N THR A 80 4.46 -17.98 2.89
CA THR A 80 3.50 -17.37 1.95
C THR A 80 3.56 -15.86 2.03
N THR A 81 3.08 -15.21 0.95
CA THR A 81 2.90 -13.76 0.92
C THR A 81 1.42 -13.44 0.86
N THR A 82 0.94 -12.62 1.79
CA THR A 82 -0.42 -12.07 1.76
C THR A 82 -0.37 -10.58 1.43
N VAL A 83 -1.11 -10.16 0.41
CA VAL A 83 -1.27 -8.76 0.01
C VAL A 83 -2.67 -8.25 0.38
N GLY A 84 -2.77 -6.95 0.65
CA GLY A 84 -4.05 -6.34 1.03
C GLY A 84 -3.89 -4.87 1.44
N SER A 85 -5.00 -4.28 1.91
CA SER A 85 -4.96 -2.98 2.53
C SER A 85 -4.31 -3.05 3.92
N LEU A 86 -3.58 -1.99 4.26
CA LEU A 86 -2.93 -1.83 5.55
C LEU A 86 -3.65 -0.77 6.39
N ASP A 87 -3.50 -0.87 7.69
CA ASP A 87 -3.76 0.24 8.58
C ASP A 87 -2.69 1.31 8.37
N SER A 88 -3.08 2.57 8.18
CA SER A 88 -2.15 3.66 7.86
C SER A 88 -1.26 4.10 9.04
N GLN A 89 -1.53 3.63 10.25
CA GLN A 89 -0.74 3.98 11.44
C GLN A 89 0.11 2.82 11.95
N THR A 90 -0.46 1.62 11.95
CA THR A 90 0.21 0.42 12.46
C THR A 90 0.80 -0.45 11.36
N PHE A 91 0.41 -0.19 10.11
CA PHE A 91 0.75 -1.00 8.93
C PHE A 91 0.29 -2.46 9.02
N ASP A 92 -0.61 -2.77 9.94
CA ASP A 92 -1.20 -4.09 10.05
C ASP A 92 -2.11 -4.41 8.86
N LEU A 93 -2.06 -5.66 8.41
CA LEU A 93 -2.91 -6.13 7.31
C LEU A 93 -4.38 -6.19 7.76
N ARG A 94 -5.24 -5.44 7.07
CA ARG A 94 -6.68 -5.42 7.30
C ARG A 94 -7.38 -6.53 6.51
N ARG A 95 -7.50 -7.71 7.10
CA ARG A 95 -8.11 -8.88 6.45
C ARG A 95 -9.58 -8.72 6.09
N GLU A 96 -10.31 -7.90 6.83
CA GLU A 96 -11.75 -7.68 6.66
C GLU A 96 -12.06 -6.33 5.99
N ASP A 97 -11.08 -5.72 5.32
CA ASP A 97 -11.29 -4.47 4.63
C ASP A 97 -12.16 -4.67 3.38
N SER A 98 -13.34 -4.04 3.37
CA SER A 98 -14.26 -4.12 2.23
C SER A 98 -13.75 -3.40 0.97
N ARG A 99 -12.70 -2.58 1.09
CA ARG A 99 -12.13 -1.83 -0.02
C ARG A 99 -11.27 -2.68 -0.93
N LEU A 100 -10.51 -3.62 -0.37
CA LEU A 100 -9.68 -4.57 -1.10
C LEU A 100 -9.66 -5.91 -0.38
N SER A 101 -10.01 -6.96 -1.11
CA SER A 101 -9.86 -8.34 -0.61
C SER A 101 -8.38 -8.68 -0.49
N THR A 102 -8.02 -9.37 0.60
CA THR A 102 -6.69 -9.94 0.76
C THR A 102 -6.49 -11.10 -0.21
N THR A 103 -5.28 -11.24 -0.74
CA THR A 103 -4.89 -12.36 -1.59
C THR A 103 -3.61 -12.98 -1.05
N THR A 104 -3.55 -14.31 -0.99
CA THR A 104 -2.35 -15.04 -0.53
C THR A 104 -1.71 -15.77 -1.68
N PHE A 105 -0.41 -15.61 -1.82
CA PHE A 105 0.44 -16.25 -2.82
C PHE A 105 1.33 -17.30 -2.16
N SER A 106 1.51 -18.43 -2.84
CA SER A 106 2.44 -19.50 -2.49
C SER A 106 3.34 -19.82 -3.68
N GLY A 107 4.41 -20.58 -3.46
CA GLY A 107 5.39 -20.92 -4.47
C GLY A 107 6.80 -20.49 -4.06
N THR A 108 7.70 -20.32 -5.02
CA THR A 108 9.05 -19.82 -4.73
C THR A 108 9.03 -18.36 -4.29
N LEU A 109 10.03 -17.91 -3.53
CA LEU A 109 10.15 -16.50 -3.10
C LEU A 109 10.08 -15.52 -4.27
N LYS A 110 10.69 -15.90 -5.39
CA LYS A 110 10.68 -15.09 -6.61
C LYS A 110 9.28 -14.95 -7.20
N GLU A 111 8.51 -16.02 -7.26
CA GLU A 111 7.14 -16.02 -7.77
C GLU A 111 6.23 -15.21 -6.85
N GLN A 112 6.32 -15.43 -5.54
CA GLN A 112 5.53 -14.70 -4.55
C GLN A 112 5.80 -13.19 -4.60
N ALA A 113 7.08 -12.79 -4.65
CA ALA A 113 7.48 -11.39 -4.74
C ALA A 113 7.01 -10.74 -6.05
N ALA A 114 7.09 -11.46 -7.18
CA ALA A 114 6.61 -10.97 -8.46
C ALA A 114 5.09 -10.78 -8.47
N LEU A 115 4.32 -11.75 -7.95
CA LEU A 115 2.86 -11.66 -7.85
C LEU A 115 2.42 -10.53 -6.92
N ALA A 116 3.10 -10.34 -5.79
CA ALA A 116 2.83 -9.24 -4.87
C ALA A 116 3.11 -7.87 -5.53
N ALA A 117 4.22 -7.74 -6.24
CA ALA A 117 4.55 -6.51 -6.97
C ALA A 117 3.52 -6.21 -8.07
N CYS A 118 3.09 -7.22 -8.84
CA CYS A 118 2.04 -7.06 -9.85
C CYS A 118 0.72 -6.62 -9.20
N TRP A 119 0.32 -7.24 -8.10
CA TRP A 119 -0.91 -6.89 -7.41
C TRP A 119 -0.90 -5.43 -6.91
N ILE A 120 0.22 -4.98 -6.31
CA ILE A 120 0.37 -3.59 -5.86
C ILE A 120 0.33 -2.64 -7.07
N ASP A 121 1.05 -2.95 -8.16
CA ASP A 121 1.04 -2.15 -9.39
C ASP A 121 -0.37 -2.03 -9.97
N ASP A 122 -1.12 -3.14 -10.02
CA ASP A 122 -2.51 -3.15 -10.50
C ASP A 122 -3.40 -2.23 -9.65
N VAL A 123 -3.26 -2.25 -8.33
CA VAL A 123 -4.02 -1.36 -7.43
C VAL A 123 -3.66 0.10 -7.66
N LEU A 124 -2.36 0.42 -7.78
CA LEU A 124 -1.90 1.80 -7.97
C LEU A 124 -2.29 2.38 -9.34
N ARG A 125 -2.49 1.53 -10.35
CA ARG A 125 -2.94 1.96 -11.69
C ARG A 125 -4.44 2.17 -11.79
N ARG A 126 -5.21 1.75 -10.80
CA ARG A 126 -6.66 1.97 -10.81
C ARG A 126 -6.98 3.46 -10.83
N GLY A 127 -7.87 3.87 -11.72
CA GLY A 127 -8.36 5.24 -11.76
C GLY A 127 -9.12 5.60 -10.48
N ILE A 128 -8.96 6.82 -10.01
CA ILE A 128 -9.65 7.35 -8.83
C ILE A 128 -10.73 8.32 -9.28
N ARG A 129 -11.96 8.05 -8.91
CA ARG A 129 -13.08 8.95 -9.09
C ARG A 129 -13.17 9.89 -7.88
N ARG A 130 -13.10 11.20 -8.13
CA ARG A 130 -13.29 12.24 -7.14
C ARG A 130 -14.61 12.95 -7.39
N ARG A 131 -15.47 12.97 -6.37
CA ARG A 131 -16.71 13.73 -6.34
C ARG A 131 -16.60 14.83 -5.30
N GLU A 132 -16.99 16.03 -5.65
CA GLU A 132 -16.96 17.20 -4.78
C GLU A 132 -18.34 17.85 -4.73
N TRP A 133 -18.83 18.13 -3.54
CA TRP A 133 -20.06 18.92 -3.29
C TRP A 133 -19.72 20.31 -2.79
N SER A 134 -18.59 20.46 -2.09
CA SER A 134 -18.02 21.72 -1.60
C SER A 134 -16.50 21.54 -1.39
N ASN A 135 -15.83 22.60 -0.97
CA ASN A 135 -14.39 22.50 -0.65
C ASN A 135 -14.09 21.53 0.50
N THR A 136 -15.06 21.27 1.37
CA THR A 136 -14.91 20.41 2.55
C THR A 136 -15.59 19.05 2.40
N ALA A 137 -16.50 18.90 1.43
CA ALA A 137 -17.26 17.67 1.21
C ALA A 137 -16.82 16.99 -0.08
N LYS A 138 -15.96 15.99 0.06
CA LYS A 138 -15.38 15.21 -1.04
C LYS A 138 -15.53 13.71 -0.79
N GLU A 139 -15.57 12.95 -1.85
CA GLU A 139 -15.57 11.49 -1.84
C GLU A 139 -14.58 10.98 -2.89
N TYR A 140 -13.81 9.98 -2.50
CA TYR A 140 -12.89 9.28 -3.39
C TYR A 140 -13.28 7.81 -3.46
N SER A 141 -13.34 7.26 -4.65
CA SER A 141 -13.62 5.86 -4.91
C SER A 141 -12.78 5.35 -6.07
N PHE A 142 -12.61 4.04 -6.18
CA PHE A 142 -12.09 3.48 -7.42
C PHE A 142 -13.09 3.75 -8.56
N ALA A 143 -12.57 4.10 -9.74
CA ALA A 143 -13.41 4.48 -10.88
C ALA A 143 -14.05 3.28 -11.59
N ASP A 144 -13.43 2.12 -11.51
CA ASP A 144 -13.80 0.88 -12.17
C ASP A 144 -14.98 0.15 -11.48
N ASP A 145 -14.99 0.08 -10.15
CA ASP A 145 -16.00 -0.65 -9.39
C ASP A 145 -16.80 0.22 -8.40
N GLY A 146 -16.39 1.48 -8.22
CA GLY A 146 -17.04 2.42 -7.31
C GLY A 146 -16.72 2.17 -5.83
N THR A 147 -15.80 1.28 -5.50
CA THR A 147 -15.38 1.00 -4.12
C THR A 147 -14.93 2.28 -3.44
N GLN A 148 -15.61 2.67 -2.36
CA GLN A 148 -15.31 3.90 -1.63
C GLN A 148 -14.00 3.77 -0.85
N LEU A 149 -13.09 4.73 -1.02
CA LEU A 149 -11.80 4.80 -0.35
C LEU A 149 -11.86 5.72 0.88
N VAL A 150 -12.12 6.99 0.64
CA VAL A 150 -12.16 8.03 1.66
C VAL A 150 -13.28 9.01 1.36
N HIS A 151 -13.83 9.61 2.39
CA HIS A 151 -14.74 10.73 2.27
C HIS A 151 -14.50 11.78 3.35
N SER A 152 -14.81 13.02 3.05
CA SER A 152 -14.86 14.15 3.99
C SER A 152 -16.24 14.81 3.96
N GLY A 153 -16.55 15.57 5.00
CA GLY A 153 -17.86 16.17 5.19
C GLY A 153 -18.93 15.17 5.68
N SER A 154 -20.05 15.70 6.18
CA SER A 154 -21.16 14.88 6.63
C SER A 154 -21.95 14.29 5.45
N ARG A 155 -22.83 13.33 5.73
CA ARG A 155 -23.74 12.79 4.72
C ARG A 155 -24.67 13.88 4.14
N GLN A 156 -25.03 14.88 4.95
CA GLN A 156 -25.87 16.01 4.50
C GLN A 156 -25.10 16.91 3.55
N ASP A 157 -23.80 17.17 3.82
CA ASP A 157 -22.93 17.98 2.96
C ASP A 157 -22.73 17.35 1.58
N ARG A 158 -22.90 16.02 1.48
CA ARG A 158 -22.78 15.23 0.25
C ARG A 158 -24.13 14.86 -0.36
N ALA A 159 -25.21 15.50 0.08
CA ALA A 159 -26.54 15.29 -0.48
C ALA A 159 -26.69 15.93 -1.87
N GLY A 160 -27.41 15.27 -2.76
CA GLY A 160 -27.66 15.78 -4.11
C GLY A 160 -26.54 15.49 -5.10
N ARG A 161 -26.54 16.23 -6.21
CA ARG A 161 -25.51 16.08 -7.25
C ARG A 161 -24.20 16.73 -6.80
N PRO A 162 -23.03 16.07 -7.04
CA PRO A 162 -21.76 16.73 -6.84
C PRO A 162 -21.61 17.92 -7.79
N THR A 163 -20.94 18.96 -7.34
CA THR A 163 -20.59 20.14 -8.15
C THR A 163 -19.47 19.81 -9.14
N ARG A 164 -18.65 18.80 -8.79
CA ARG A 164 -17.58 18.28 -9.65
C ARG A 164 -17.51 16.78 -9.52
N ASP A 165 -17.35 16.09 -10.66
CA ASP A 165 -17.16 14.65 -10.75
C ASP A 165 -16.07 14.40 -11.81
N THR A 166 -14.93 13.90 -11.38
CA THR A 166 -13.74 13.70 -12.22
C THR A 166 -13.10 12.34 -11.96
N VAL A 167 -12.59 11.74 -13.02
CA VAL A 167 -11.72 10.56 -12.90
C VAL A 167 -10.27 11.02 -13.07
N ILE A 168 -9.48 10.71 -12.07
CA ILE A 168 -8.04 10.94 -12.04
C ILE A 168 -7.39 9.63 -12.44
N ALA A 169 -6.48 9.65 -13.42
CA ALA A 169 -5.73 8.45 -13.77
C ALA A 169 -4.98 7.93 -12.53
N GLY A 170 -4.92 6.61 -12.38
CA GLY A 170 -4.12 6.00 -11.34
C GLY A 170 -2.67 6.45 -11.43
N GLN A 171 -1.99 6.45 -10.32
CA GLN A 171 -0.56 6.77 -10.28
C GLN A 171 0.20 5.71 -11.06
N ALA A 172 0.60 6.04 -12.30
CA ALA A 172 1.69 5.32 -12.93
C ALA A 172 2.97 5.91 -12.35
N PRO A 173 3.77 5.14 -11.60
CA PRO A 173 5.03 5.65 -11.10
C PRO A 173 5.90 6.10 -12.27
N GLY A 174 6.33 7.38 -12.24
CA GLY A 174 7.46 7.87 -13.01
C GLY A 174 7.43 7.65 -14.53
N ARG A 175 6.51 8.27 -15.24
CA ARG A 175 6.76 8.75 -16.61
C ARG A 175 6.89 10.27 -16.54
N ASP A 176 8.10 10.71 -16.32
CA ASP A 176 8.55 12.06 -16.74
C ASP A 176 8.89 12.00 -18.23
#